data_a9ae9c1b0ab77ac55f0c00fabdda04af
#
_entry.id   a9ae9c1b0ab77ac55f0c00fabdda04af
#
_cell.length_a   1.000
_cell.length_b   1.000
_cell.length_c   1.000
_cell.angle_alpha   90.00
_cell.angle_beta   90.00
_cell.angle_gamma   90.00
#
_symmetry.space_group_name_H-M   'P 1'
#
loop_
_entity.id
_entity.type
_entity.pdbx_description
1 polymer ?
#
loop_
_entity_poly.entity_id
_entity_poly.type
_entity_poly.pdbx_seq_one_letter_code
_entity_poly.pdbx_strand_id
1 'polypeptide(L)'
;SQLMAMSDLNSCLKKNKEVFSNFILKDLDELFKILDPNNEKIATFYIYESYSVILKEIRRQKKEVENRLFNETDYEIIKRLKDERLSILVDEEKEEFKIRRNLTEAIKSYVDDFLENVEKISNLDFTMGKVRFAKEYNGIKPVVSRKKEIILEDAINLEVKEVLETKNKKYTPISIKLNIGTTMITGANMGGKSVALKTVAENVLLFQMGFFVFAKYASIPLLDFIFFVSDDMQDISKGLSTFG
;
A
#
# COMPACT_ATOMS: atom_id res chain seq x y z
N SER A 1 16.21 -1.95 -0.85
CA SER A 1 15.06 -2.67 -0.24
C SER A 1 13.85 -2.78 -1.15
N GLN A 2 13.36 -1.68 -1.76
CA GLN A 2 12.19 -1.72 -2.66
C GLN A 2 12.44 -2.53 -3.93
N LEU A 3 13.57 -2.33 -4.59
CA LEU A 3 13.95 -3.11 -5.77
C LEU A 3 14.08 -4.61 -5.47
N MET A 4 14.65 -4.96 -4.32
CA MET A 4 14.68 -6.35 -3.85
C MET A 4 13.29 -6.95 -3.74
N ALA A 5 12.39 -6.25 -3.05
CA ALA A 5 11.01 -6.70 -2.89
C ALA A 5 10.30 -6.86 -4.25
N MET A 6 10.58 -5.97 -5.21
CA MET A 6 10.05 -6.08 -6.57
C MET A 6 10.61 -7.31 -7.31
N SER A 7 11.91 -7.58 -7.21
CA SER A 7 12.53 -8.76 -7.83
C SER A 7 11.99 -10.05 -7.23
N ASP A 8 11.86 -10.12 -5.90
CA ASP A 8 11.29 -11.27 -5.19
C ASP A 8 9.82 -11.48 -5.58
N LEU A 9 9.03 -10.41 -5.65
CA LEU A 9 7.64 -10.46 -6.12
C LEU A 9 7.57 -10.93 -7.57
N ASN A 10 8.39 -10.38 -8.47
CA ASN A 10 8.45 -10.80 -9.88
C ASN A 10 8.74 -12.29 -10.01
N SER A 11 9.67 -12.79 -9.21
CA SER A 11 10.01 -14.22 -9.15
C SER A 11 8.84 -15.08 -8.65
N CYS A 12 8.11 -14.60 -7.64
CA CYS A 12 6.91 -15.25 -7.13
C CYS A 12 5.78 -15.29 -8.17
N LEU A 13 5.55 -14.18 -8.88
CA LEU A 13 4.55 -14.08 -9.95
C LEU A 13 4.88 -14.99 -11.12
N LYS A 14 6.15 -15.05 -11.53
CA LYS A 14 6.62 -15.97 -12.58
C LYS A 14 6.38 -17.44 -12.23
N LYS A 15 6.50 -17.82 -10.95
CA LYS A 15 6.19 -19.19 -10.47
C LYS A 15 4.69 -19.51 -10.45
N ASN A 16 3.83 -18.50 -10.32
CA ASN A 16 2.38 -18.65 -10.22
C ASN A 16 1.66 -18.09 -11.46
N LYS A 17 2.22 -18.30 -12.64
CA LYS A 17 1.70 -17.76 -13.93
C LYS A 17 0.25 -18.12 -14.22
N GLU A 18 -0.23 -19.27 -13.77
CA GLU A 18 -1.62 -19.69 -13.98
C GLU A 18 -2.63 -18.73 -13.36
N VAL A 19 -2.30 -18.19 -12.17
CA VAL A 19 -3.15 -17.24 -11.43
C VAL A 19 -2.93 -15.80 -11.90
N PHE A 20 -1.68 -15.44 -12.22
CA PHE A 20 -1.27 -14.07 -12.53
C PHE A 20 -0.90 -13.88 -14.02
N SER A 21 -1.56 -14.60 -14.94
CA SER A 21 -1.24 -14.57 -16.38
C SER A 21 -1.24 -13.17 -16.98
N ASN A 22 -2.11 -12.30 -16.51
CA ASN A 22 -2.27 -10.92 -16.99
C ASN A 22 -1.48 -9.89 -16.17
N PHE A 23 -0.74 -10.33 -15.15
CA PHE A 23 0.03 -9.44 -14.29
C PHE A 23 1.52 -9.60 -14.57
N ILE A 24 2.05 -8.70 -15.40
CA ILE A 24 3.45 -8.74 -15.85
C ILE A 24 4.15 -7.47 -15.36
N LEU A 25 5.21 -7.66 -14.56
CA LEU A 25 6.13 -6.59 -14.19
C LEU A 25 7.25 -6.46 -15.22
N LYS A 26 7.75 -5.24 -15.40
CA LYS A 26 8.98 -4.97 -16.14
C LYS A 26 10.16 -5.59 -15.42
N ASP A 27 11.09 -6.13 -16.17
CA ASP A 27 12.30 -6.71 -15.62
C ASP A 27 13.28 -5.62 -15.22
N LEU A 28 13.71 -5.62 -13.97
CA LEU A 28 14.66 -4.68 -13.39
C LEU A 28 15.93 -5.37 -12.87
N ASP A 29 16.21 -6.59 -13.29
CA ASP A 29 17.36 -7.36 -12.80
C ASP A 29 18.68 -6.68 -13.14
N GLU A 30 18.79 -6.02 -14.31
CA GLU A 30 19.98 -5.23 -14.67
C GLU A 30 20.14 -3.99 -13.77
N LEU A 31 19.04 -3.29 -13.47
CA LEU A 31 19.07 -2.18 -12.51
C LEU A 31 19.53 -2.65 -11.12
N PHE A 32 19.08 -3.83 -10.71
CA PHE A 32 19.50 -4.41 -9.45
C PHE A 32 21.02 -4.68 -9.44
N LYS A 33 21.57 -5.26 -10.50
CA LYS A 33 23.03 -5.51 -10.65
C LYS A 33 23.85 -4.22 -10.64
N ILE A 34 23.33 -3.14 -11.24
CA ILE A 34 23.97 -1.82 -11.21
C ILE A 34 24.07 -1.30 -9.77
N LEU A 35 23.04 -1.48 -8.94
CA LEU A 35 22.95 -0.94 -7.58
C LEU A 35 23.53 -1.87 -6.51
N ASP A 36 23.63 -3.17 -6.79
CA ASP A 36 24.19 -4.18 -5.90
C ASP A 36 25.08 -5.16 -6.70
N PRO A 37 26.25 -4.68 -7.19
CA PRO A 37 27.14 -5.48 -8.04
C PRO A 37 27.69 -6.71 -7.33
N ASN A 38 27.77 -6.69 -6.01
CA ASN A 38 28.29 -7.79 -5.20
C ASN A 38 27.19 -8.77 -4.76
N ASN A 39 25.90 -8.46 -5.03
CA ASN A 39 24.74 -9.24 -4.58
C ASN A 39 24.70 -9.45 -3.06
N GLU A 40 25.06 -8.42 -2.30
CA GLU A 40 25.10 -8.45 -0.84
C GLU A 40 23.72 -8.25 -0.19
N LYS A 41 22.76 -7.76 -0.98
CA LYS A 41 21.36 -7.54 -0.56
C LYS A 41 21.22 -6.64 0.68
N ILE A 42 22.08 -5.65 0.80
CA ILE A 42 22.01 -4.67 1.90
C ILE A 42 20.75 -3.81 1.73
N ALA A 43 20.03 -3.57 2.83
CA ALA A 43 18.76 -2.82 2.81
C ALA A 43 18.94 -1.33 2.44
N THR A 44 20.12 -0.77 2.65
CA THR A 44 20.49 0.61 2.34
C THR A 44 21.45 0.66 1.17
N PHE A 45 21.43 1.78 0.42
CA PHE A 45 22.40 1.99 -0.64
C PHE A 45 23.81 2.14 -0.06
N TYR A 46 24.74 1.40 -0.63
CA TYR A 46 26.16 1.43 -0.27
C TYR A 46 27.00 1.59 -1.54
N ILE A 47 28.10 2.36 -1.46
CA ILE A 47 29.03 2.53 -2.56
C ILE A 47 30.13 1.48 -2.43
N TYR A 48 30.04 0.46 -3.28
CA TYR A 48 30.98 -0.66 -3.30
C TYR A 48 32.32 -0.28 -3.92
N GLU A 49 33.40 -0.90 -3.44
CA GLU A 49 34.74 -0.76 -4.04
C GLU A 49 34.81 -1.28 -5.46
N SER A 50 33.89 -2.19 -5.85
CA SER A 50 33.78 -2.71 -7.20
C SER A 50 33.39 -1.67 -8.25
N TYR A 51 32.85 -0.52 -7.86
CA TYR A 51 32.52 0.55 -8.80
C TYR A 51 33.75 1.32 -9.32
N SER A 52 34.87 1.36 -8.56
CA SER A 52 36.05 2.12 -8.95
C SER A 52 37.31 1.54 -8.33
N VAL A 53 38.31 1.27 -9.19
CA VAL A 53 39.64 0.86 -8.76
C VAL A 53 40.27 1.95 -7.88
N ILE A 54 39.99 3.23 -8.21
CA ILE A 54 40.47 4.39 -7.46
C ILE A 54 39.89 4.40 -6.03
N LEU A 55 38.60 4.17 -5.90
CA LEU A 55 37.94 4.10 -4.58
C LEU A 55 38.52 2.97 -3.72
N LYS A 56 38.75 1.81 -4.32
CA LYS A 56 39.38 0.67 -3.64
C LYS A 56 40.76 1.03 -3.10
N GLU A 57 41.59 1.71 -3.89
CA GLU A 57 42.92 2.14 -3.48
C GLU A 57 42.86 3.19 -2.40
N ILE A 58 41.98 4.19 -2.51
CA ILE A 58 41.77 5.24 -1.48
C ILE A 58 41.38 4.60 -0.14
N ARG A 59 40.46 3.65 -0.15
CA ARG A 59 40.02 2.95 1.07
C ARG A 59 41.10 2.06 1.66
N ARG A 60 41.93 1.46 0.80
CA ARG A 60 43.13 0.74 1.28
C ARG A 60 44.11 1.66 2.01
N GLN A 61 44.42 2.80 1.42
CA GLN A 61 45.29 3.82 2.05
C GLN A 61 44.72 4.35 3.36
N LYS A 62 43.41 4.66 3.38
CA LYS A 62 42.72 5.05 4.60
C LYS A 62 42.89 4.03 5.72
N LYS A 63 42.69 2.76 5.43
CA LYS A 63 42.83 1.68 6.40
C LYS A 63 44.30 1.54 6.90
N GLU A 64 45.26 1.76 6.05
CA GLU A 64 46.70 1.74 6.44
C GLU A 64 47.01 2.89 7.38
N VAL A 65 46.56 4.11 7.08
CA VAL A 65 46.73 5.27 7.96
C VAL A 65 46.00 5.07 9.29
N GLU A 66 44.79 4.53 9.28
CA GLU A 66 44.03 4.24 10.51
C GLU A 66 44.71 3.17 11.37
N ASN A 67 45.31 2.15 10.79
CA ASN A 67 46.11 1.15 11.50
C ASN A 67 47.38 1.75 12.14
N ARG A 68 48.04 2.67 11.43
CA ARG A 68 49.19 3.39 11.98
C ARG A 68 48.76 4.31 13.11
N LEU A 69 47.67 5.05 12.96
CA LEU A 69 47.10 5.90 14.00
C LEU A 69 46.75 5.13 15.29
N PHE A 70 46.24 3.92 15.14
CA PHE A 70 45.86 3.09 16.28
C PHE A 70 47.08 2.64 17.13
N ASN A 71 48.25 2.45 16.50
CA ASN A 71 49.48 1.95 17.15
C ASN A 71 50.46 3.06 17.55
N GLU A 72 50.17 4.34 17.22
CA GLU A 72 51.08 5.43 17.42
C GLU A 72 50.85 6.11 18.79
N THR A 73 51.93 6.54 19.43
CA THR A 73 51.88 7.23 20.72
C THR A 73 52.50 8.63 20.67
N ASP A 74 53.27 8.95 19.64
CA ASP A 74 53.90 10.26 19.48
C ASP A 74 52.87 11.27 18.97
N TYR A 75 52.75 12.38 19.72
CA TYR A 75 51.75 13.41 19.44
C TYR A 75 51.94 14.11 18.08
N GLU A 76 53.17 14.39 17.69
CA GLU A 76 53.46 15.05 16.40
C GLU A 76 53.17 14.11 15.21
N ILE A 77 53.46 12.83 15.36
CA ILE A 77 53.16 11.83 14.37
C ILE A 77 51.64 11.62 14.27
N ILE A 78 50.92 11.53 15.39
CA ILE A 78 49.46 11.41 15.42
C ILE A 78 48.82 12.61 14.71
N LYS A 79 49.32 13.83 14.91
CA LYS A 79 48.80 15.02 14.25
C LYS A 79 48.95 14.91 12.72
N ARG A 80 50.15 14.55 12.25
CA ARG A 80 50.39 14.35 10.78
C ARG A 80 49.52 13.25 10.18
N LEU A 81 49.37 12.13 10.87
CA LEU A 81 48.50 11.04 10.41
C LEU A 81 47.03 11.43 10.36
N LYS A 82 46.58 12.29 11.29
CA LYS A 82 45.22 12.86 11.23
C LYS A 82 45.00 13.77 10.03
N ASP A 83 46.00 14.60 9.69
CA ASP A 83 45.94 15.48 8.52
C ASP A 83 45.98 14.67 7.24
N GLU A 84 46.82 13.62 7.17
CA GLU A 84 46.87 12.65 6.06
C GLU A 84 45.53 11.94 5.89
N ARG A 85 44.95 11.43 6.98
CA ARG A 85 43.61 10.81 6.97
C ARG A 85 42.52 11.76 6.47
N LEU A 86 42.58 13.03 6.89
CA LEU A 86 41.61 14.03 6.42
C LEU A 86 41.70 14.27 4.92
N SER A 87 42.92 14.34 4.37
CA SER A 87 43.15 14.45 2.92
C SER A 87 42.55 13.25 2.17
N ILE A 88 42.80 12.04 2.68
CA ILE A 88 42.26 10.80 2.07
C ILE A 88 40.75 10.78 2.11
N LEU A 89 40.08 11.25 3.19
CA LEU A 89 38.65 11.37 3.29
C LEU A 89 38.05 12.32 2.24
N VAL A 90 38.72 13.45 1.99
CA VAL A 90 38.29 14.39 0.93
C VAL A 90 38.36 13.73 -0.45
N ASP A 91 39.40 12.94 -0.72
CA ASP A 91 39.54 12.25 -2.00
C ASP A 91 38.55 11.09 -2.12
N GLU A 92 38.25 10.39 -1.03
CA GLU A 92 37.19 9.37 -0.98
C GLU A 92 35.83 10.02 -1.32
N GLU A 93 35.48 11.14 -0.72
CA GLU A 93 34.21 11.84 -0.97
C GLU A 93 34.08 12.31 -2.42
N LYS A 94 35.18 12.86 -3.02
CA LYS A 94 35.19 13.25 -4.43
C LYS A 94 34.95 12.06 -5.36
N GLU A 95 35.60 10.93 -5.09
CA GLU A 95 35.42 9.74 -5.92
C GLU A 95 34.03 9.13 -5.75
N GLU A 96 33.52 9.06 -4.52
CA GLU A 96 32.14 8.63 -4.26
C GLU A 96 31.11 9.51 -4.96
N PHE A 97 31.35 10.84 -5.00
CA PHE A 97 30.48 11.77 -5.72
C PHE A 97 30.43 11.46 -7.24
N LYS A 98 31.59 11.16 -7.85
CA LYS A 98 31.63 10.76 -9.26
C LYS A 98 30.86 9.45 -9.50
N ILE A 99 31.04 8.46 -8.61
CA ILE A 99 30.34 7.19 -8.70
C ILE A 99 28.83 7.40 -8.60
N ARG A 100 28.37 8.18 -7.60
CA ARG A 100 26.94 8.53 -7.44
C ARG A 100 26.37 9.18 -8.69
N ARG A 101 27.11 10.10 -9.30
CA ARG A 101 26.69 10.75 -10.55
C ARG A 101 26.56 9.78 -11.70
N ASN A 102 27.55 8.90 -11.89
CA ASN A 102 27.54 7.89 -12.94
C ASN A 102 26.39 6.89 -12.73
N LEU A 103 26.17 6.45 -11.50
CA LEU A 103 25.03 5.57 -11.17
C LEU A 103 23.70 6.27 -11.44
N THR A 104 23.56 7.55 -11.08
CA THR A 104 22.35 8.33 -11.34
C THR A 104 22.04 8.40 -12.84
N GLU A 105 23.05 8.61 -13.68
CA GLU A 105 22.85 8.60 -15.13
C GLU A 105 22.49 7.19 -15.64
N ALA A 106 23.12 6.15 -15.12
CA ALA A 106 22.85 4.78 -15.55
C ALA A 106 21.42 4.31 -15.20
N ILE A 107 20.89 4.72 -14.05
CA ILE A 107 19.53 4.33 -13.62
C ILE A 107 18.40 5.14 -14.27
N LYS A 108 18.71 6.28 -14.90
CA LYS A 108 17.70 7.13 -15.55
C LYS A 108 16.81 6.38 -16.54
N SER A 109 17.39 5.47 -17.32
CA SER A 109 16.66 4.69 -18.31
C SER A 109 15.67 3.68 -17.73
N TYR A 110 15.76 3.39 -16.44
CA TYR A 110 14.90 2.44 -15.75
C TYR A 110 13.78 3.10 -14.93
N VAL A 111 13.77 4.44 -14.84
CA VAL A 111 12.83 5.17 -13.96
C VAL A 111 11.39 4.91 -14.37
N ASP A 112 11.08 4.98 -15.66
CA ASP A 112 9.72 4.78 -16.16
C ASP A 112 9.24 3.35 -15.92
N ASP A 113 10.09 2.35 -16.18
CA ASP A 113 9.78 0.94 -15.91
C ASP A 113 9.59 0.68 -14.40
N PHE A 114 10.38 1.34 -13.56
CA PHE A 114 10.22 1.27 -12.11
C PHE A 114 8.88 1.87 -11.65
N LEU A 115 8.53 3.05 -12.16
CA LEU A 115 7.27 3.71 -11.83
C LEU A 115 6.06 2.91 -12.32
N GLU A 116 6.13 2.33 -13.52
CA GLU A 116 5.08 1.43 -14.04
C GLU A 116 4.90 0.21 -13.11
N ASN A 117 5.99 -0.38 -12.63
CA ASN A 117 5.92 -1.47 -11.68
C ASN A 117 5.29 -1.06 -10.34
N VAL A 118 5.64 0.13 -9.82
CA VAL A 118 5.04 0.68 -8.59
C VAL A 118 3.53 0.81 -8.74
N GLU A 119 3.05 1.37 -9.85
CA GLU A 119 1.63 1.52 -10.12
C GLU A 119 0.92 0.16 -10.21
N LYS A 120 1.49 -0.79 -10.95
CA LYS A 120 0.94 -2.15 -11.06
C LYS A 120 0.86 -2.85 -9.70
N ILE A 121 1.92 -2.78 -8.90
CA ILE A 121 1.96 -3.39 -7.56
C ILE A 121 0.92 -2.75 -6.65
N SER A 122 0.79 -1.42 -6.68
CA SER A 122 -0.20 -0.69 -5.89
C SER A 122 -1.63 -1.10 -6.25
N ASN A 123 -1.92 -1.25 -7.54
CA ASN A 123 -3.22 -1.71 -8.03
C ASN A 123 -3.50 -3.17 -7.61
N LEU A 124 -2.48 -4.03 -7.62
CA LEU A 124 -2.61 -5.40 -7.15
C LEU A 124 -2.88 -5.45 -5.65
N ASP A 125 -2.12 -4.71 -4.85
CA ASP A 125 -2.29 -4.67 -3.39
C ASP A 125 -3.69 -4.16 -3.01
N PHE A 126 -4.14 -3.09 -3.66
CA PHE A 126 -5.49 -2.57 -3.46
C PHE A 126 -6.58 -3.59 -3.83
N THR A 127 -6.40 -4.30 -4.94
CA THR A 127 -7.33 -5.36 -5.36
C THR A 127 -7.35 -6.51 -4.36
N MET A 128 -6.18 -6.93 -3.89
CA MET A 128 -6.07 -7.96 -2.85
C MET A 128 -6.70 -7.51 -1.52
N GLY A 129 -6.55 -6.23 -1.16
CA GLY A 129 -7.23 -5.63 0.00
C GLY A 129 -8.74 -5.75 -0.09
N LYS A 130 -9.32 -5.40 -1.26
CA LYS A 130 -10.77 -5.58 -1.51
C LYS A 130 -11.22 -7.03 -1.37
N VAL A 131 -10.45 -7.96 -1.92
CA VAL A 131 -10.77 -9.40 -1.85
C VAL A 131 -10.67 -9.93 -0.42
N ARG A 132 -9.63 -9.53 0.34
CA ARG A 132 -9.50 -9.91 1.76
C ARG A 132 -10.68 -9.41 2.58
N PHE A 133 -11.02 -8.13 2.42
CA PHE A 133 -12.17 -7.51 3.08
C PHE A 133 -13.48 -8.24 2.75
N ALA A 134 -13.71 -8.50 1.46
CA ALA A 134 -14.90 -9.26 1.04
C ALA A 134 -14.95 -10.67 1.64
N LYS A 135 -13.80 -11.35 1.71
CA LYS A 135 -13.72 -12.72 2.24
C LYS A 135 -13.94 -12.75 3.76
N GLU A 136 -13.42 -11.77 4.48
CA GLU A 136 -13.57 -11.65 5.94
C GLU A 136 -15.04 -11.48 6.35
N TYR A 137 -15.78 -10.62 5.61
CA TYR A 137 -17.16 -10.29 5.93
C TYR A 137 -18.20 -10.96 5.02
N ASN A 138 -17.81 -11.99 4.25
CA ASN A 138 -18.67 -12.71 3.33
C ASN A 138 -19.36 -11.80 2.31
N GLY A 139 -18.64 -10.82 1.77
CA GLY A 139 -19.13 -9.90 0.75
C GLY A 139 -19.40 -10.63 -0.56
N ILE A 140 -20.41 -10.18 -1.29
CA ILE A 140 -20.81 -10.71 -2.59
C ILE A 140 -20.46 -9.73 -3.70
N LYS A 141 -20.27 -10.25 -4.92
CA LYS A 141 -20.17 -9.45 -6.13
C LYS A 141 -21.56 -8.91 -6.51
N PRO A 142 -21.78 -7.59 -6.49
CA PRO A 142 -23.05 -7.02 -6.87
C PRO A 142 -23.28 -7.10 -8.38
N VAL A 143 -24.55 -7.09 -8.80
CA VAL A 143 -24.95 -6.99 -10.19
C VAL A 143 -25.09 -5.52 -10.57
N VAL A 144 -24.48 -5.11 -11.68
CA VAL A 144 -24.69 -3.77 -12.25
C VAL A 144 -26.06 -3.75 -12.90
N SER A 145 -27.00 -3.01 -12.29
CA SER A 145 -28.35 -2.87 -12.84
C SER A 145 -28.36 -1.96 -14.06
N ARG A 146 -29.03 -2.37 -15.11
CA ARG A 146 -29.37 -1.49 -16.26
C ARG A 146 -30.65 -0.69 -16.02
N LYS A 147 -31.43 -1.10 -15.01
CA LYS A 147 -32.64 -0.41 -14.60
C LYS A 147 -32.30 0.63 -13.53
N LYS A 148 -33.04 1.70 -13.48
CA LYS A 148 -32.89 2.74 -12.45
C LYS A 148 -33.58 2.31 -11.14
N GLU A 149 -33.17 1.15 -10.61
CA GLU A 149 -33.68 0.57 -9.36
C GLU A 149 -32.53 -0.02 -8.56
N ILE A 150 -32.59 0.10 -7.25
CA ILE A 150 -31.66 -0.53 -6.31
C ILE A 150 -32.41 -1.67 -5.62
N ILE A 151 -31.85 -2.87 -5.67
CA ILE A 151 -32.37 -4.04 -4.98
C ILE A 151 -31.27 -4.54 -4.05
N LEU A 152 -31.59 -4.66 -2.76
CA LEU A 152 -30.75 -5.28 -1.77
C LEU A 152 -31.57 -6.33 -1.03
N GLU A 153 -31.10 -7.56 -0.96
CA GLU A 153 -31.70 -8.65 -0.20
C GLU A 153 -30.75 -9.04 0.95
N ASP A 154 -31.30 -9.08 2.17
CA ASP A 154 -30.56 -9.41 3.39
C ASP A 154 -29.28 -8.57 3.53
N ALA A 155 -29.35 -7.28 3.27
CA ALA A 155 -28.23 -6.37 3.38
C ALA A 155 -27.84 -6.12 4.84
N ILE A 156 -26.53 -5.99 5.04
CA ILE A 156 -25.91 -5.85 6.36
C ILE A 156 -25.17 -4.53 6.44
N ASN A 157 -25.29 -3.85 7.58
CA ASN A 157 -24.36 -2.80 8.00
C ASN A 157 -23.32 -3.44 8.93
N LEU A 158 -22.06 -3.43 8.52
CA LEU A 158 -21.00 -4.15 9.25
C LEU A 158 -20.78 -3.56 10.63
N GLU A 159 -20.69 -2.24 10.75
CA GLU A 159 -20.44 -1.56 12.04
C GLU A 159 -21.52 -1.90 13.06
N VAL A 160 -22.81 -1.79 12.67
CA VAL A 160 -23.92 -2.07 13.56
C VAL A 160 -23.96 -3.56 13.92
N LYS A 161 -23.68 -4.44 12.98
CA LYS A 161 -23.61 -5.88 13.23
C LYS A 161 -22.55 -6.21 14.26
N GLU A 162 -21.33 -5.70 14.12
CA GLU A 162 -20.24 -5.92 15.08
C GLU A 162 -20.59 -5.40 16.48
N VAL A 163 -21.14 -4.18 16.58
CA VAL A 163 -21.58 -3.60 17.86
C VAL A 163 -22.67 -4.45 18.52
N LEU A 164 -23.59 -5.02 17.76
CA LEU A 164 -24.62 -5.89 18.32
C LEU A 164 -24.07 -7.22 18.77
N GLU A 165 -23.16 -7.82 18.01
CA GLU A 165 -22.48 -9.08 18.34
C GLU A 165 -21.67 -8.97 19.64
N THR A 166 -20.94 -7.86 19.84
CA THR A 166 -20.22 -7.61 21.12
C THR A 166 -21.16 -7.52 22.32
N LYS A 167 -22.43 -7.12 22.10
CA LYS A 167 -23.48 -7.05 23.13
C LYS A 167 -24.33 -8.32 23.22
N ASN A 168 -23.96 -9.40 22.55
CA ASN A 168 -24.72 -10.64 22.44
C ASN A 168 -26.17 -10.40 21.91
N LYS A 169 -26.37 -9.42 21.05
CA LYS A 169 -27.64 -9.12 20.39
C LYS A 169 -27.65 -9.59 18.96
N LYS A 170 -28.80 -10.06 18.49
CA LYS A 170 -28.97 -10.52 17.10
C LYS A 170 -29.14 -9.33 16.16
N TYR A 171 -28.34 -9.32 15.10
CA TYR A 171 -28.54 -8.40 13.97
C TYR A 171 -29.63 -8.96 13.04
N THR A 172 -30.50 -8.10 12.51
CA THR A 172 -31.50 -8.46 11.51
C THR A 172 -31.15 -7.76 10.20
N PRO A 173 -30.76 -8.51 9.14
CA PRO A 173 -30.52 -7.96 7.81
C PRO A 173 -31.77 -7.30 7.23
N ILE A 174 -31.57 -6.37 6.31
CA ILE A 174 -32.68 -5.67 5.64
C ILE A 174 -32.78 -6.05 4.17
N SER A 175 -34.02 -6.18 3.69
CA SER A 175 -34.30 -6.31 2.24
C SER A 175 -35.10 -5.10 1.78
N ILE A 176 -34.63 -4.44 0.72
CA ILE A 176 -35.26 -3.22 0.22
C ILE A 176 -35.17 -3.14 -1.30
N LYS A 177 -36.20 -2.59 -1.91
CA LYS A 177 -36.23 -2.22 -3.31
C LYS A 177 -36.54 -0.73 -3.42
N LEU A 178 -35.65 0.03 -4.04
CA LEU A 178 -35.81 1.46 -4.30
C LEU A 178 -35.98 1.66 -5.81
N ASN A 179 -37.03 2.38 -6.18
CA ASN A 179 -37.29 2.78 -7.55
C ASN A 179 -37.01 4.27 -7.74
N ILE A 180 -37.15 4.76 -8.97
CA ILE A 180 -37.12 6.20 -9.25
C ILE A 180 -38.26 6.88 -8.47
N GLY A 181 -37.94 8.03 -7.87
CA GLY A 181 -38.87 8.84 -7.09
C GLY A 181 -38.52 8.83 -5.61
N THR A 182 -39.49 9.11 -4.77
CA THR A 182 -39.30 9.21 -3.33
C THR A 182 -39.72 7.91 -2.65
N THR A 183 -38.84 7.38 -1.80
CA THR A 183 -39.16 6.26 -0.90
C THR A 183 -39.17 6.76 0.53
N MET A 184 -40.23 6.50 1.28
CA MET A 184 -40.36 6.88 2.69
C MET A 184 -40.23 5.64 3.58
N ILE A 185 -39.31 5.68 4.54
CA ILE A 185 -39.14 4.65 5.57
C ILE A 185 -39.81 5.11 6.85
N THR A 186 -40.88 4.43 7.26
CA THR A 186 -41.68 4.74 8.47
C THR A 186 -41.55 3.61 9.49
N GLY A 187 -41.83 3.94 10.76
CA GLY A 187 -41.81 2.95 11.85
C GLY A 187 -41.62 3.61 13.21
N ALA A 188 -41.66 2.81 14.27
CA ALA A 188 -41.48 3.27 15.64
C ALA A 188 -40.08 3.89 15.87
N ASN A 189 -39.96 4.75 16.86
CA ASN A 189 -38.64 5.21 17.33
C ASN A 189 -37.83 4.00 17.81
N MET A 190 -36.50 4.02 17.59
CA MET A 190 -35.60 2.89 17.84
C MET A 190 -35.90 1.65 16.96
N GLY A 191 -36.80 1.72 15.98
CA GLY A 191 -37.15 0.63 15.07
C GLY A 191 -36.13 0.39 13.94
N GLY A 192 -34.95 1.00 13.98
CA GLY A 192 -33.87 0.75 13.02
C GLY A 192 -33.96 1.54 11.70
N LYS A 193 -34.84 2.56 11.61
CA LYS A 193 -35.01 3.37 10.37
C LYS A 193 -33.69 3.97 9.86
N SER A 194 -32.96 4.66 10.74
CA SER A 194 -31.67 5.27 10.39
C SER A 194 -30.61 4.22 10.04
N VAL A 195 -30.61 3.08 10.74
CA VAL A 195 -29.72 1.95 10.42
C VAL A 195 -30.03 1.39 9.02
N ALA A 196 -31.31 1.24 8.67
CA ALA A 196 -31.71 0.79 7.34
C ALA A 196 -31.21 1.75 6.25
N LEU A 197 -31.35 3.07 6.45
CA LEU A 197 -30.86 4.07 5.52
C LEU A 197 -29.32 4.03 5.39
N LYS A 198 -28.61 3.94 6.52
CA LYS A 198 -27.15 3.79 6.55
C LYS A 198 -26.70 2.50 5.84
N THR A 199 -27.39 1.39 6.05
CA THR A 199 -27.09 0.11 5.39
C THR A 199 -27.22 0.21 3.86
N VAL A 200 -28.25 0.89 3.36
CA VAL A 200 -28.40 1.14 1.91
C VAL A 200 -27.26 2.01 1.41
N ALA A 201 -26.98 3.14 2.06
CA ALA A 201 -25.94 4.07 1.65
C ALA A 201 -24.56 3.40 1.63
N GLU A 202 -24.20 2.64 2.66
CA GLU A 202 -22.93 1.91 2.75
C GLU A 202 -22.76 0.93 1.58
N ASN A 203 -23.75 0.07 1.33
CA ASN A 203 -23.66 -0.92 0.25
C ASN A 203 -23.63 -0.27 -1.13
N VAL A 204 -24.37 0.83 -1.34
CA VAL A 204 -24.32 1.58 -2.59
C VAL A 204 -22.98 2.28 -2.79
N LEU A 205 -22.39 2.88 -1.75
CA LEU A 205 -21.06 3.48 -1.80
C LEU A 205 -19.98 2.44 -2.08
N LEU A 206 -20.00 1.30 -1.42
CA LEU A 206 -19.09 0.19 -1.67
C LEU A 206 -19.15 -0.26 -3.14
N PHE A 207 -20.35 -0.42 -3.67
CA PHE A 207 -20.55 -0.75 -5.07
C PHE A 207 -19.94 0.29 -6.01
N GLN A 208 -20.21 1.58 -5.79
CA GLN A 208 -19.67 2.67 -6.64
C GLN A 208 -18.14 2.75 -6.62
N MET A 209 -17.52 2.40 -5.49
CA MET A 209 -16.06 2.31 -5.36
C MET A 209 -15.49 1.00 -5.90
N GLY A 210 -16.33 0.11 -6.46
CA GLY A 210 -15.90 -1.17 -7.00
C GLY A 210 -15.49 -2.19 -5.95
N PHE A 211 -16.08 -2.11 -4.75
CA PHE A 211 -15.97 -3.14 -3.71
C PHE A 211 -17.07 -4.18 -3.84
N PHE A 212 -16.89 -5.30 -3.15
CA PHE A 212 -17.96 -6.23 -2.85
C PHE A 212 -18.94 -5.57 -1.85
N VAL A 213 -20.18 -6.03 -1.85
CA VAL A 213 -21.24 -5.53 -0.96
C VAL A 213 -21.68 -6.59 0.04
N PHE A 214 -22.25 -6.18 1.13
CA PHE A 214 -22.62 -7.06 2.24
C PHE A 214 -24.12 -7.31 2.21
N ALA A 215 -24.55 -8.24 1.37
CA ALA A 215 -25.93 -8.64 1.17
C ALA A 215 -25.97 -10.08 0.66
N LYS A 216 -27.14 -10.71 0.67
CA LYS A 216 -27.37 -12.00 0.00
C LYS A 216 -27.48 -11.83 -1.51
N TYR A 217 -28.11 -10.74 -1.94
CA TYR A 217 -28.18 -10.31 -3.34
C TYR A 217 -28.19 -8.79 -3.41
N ALA A 218 -27.52 -8.25 -4.41
CA ALA A 218 -27.50 -6.81 -4.69
C ALA A 218 -27.51 -6.54 -6.19
N SER A 219 -28.43 -5.68 -6.62
CA SER A 219 -28.48 -5.14 -7.98
C SER A 219 -28.58 -3.63 -7.89
N ILE A 220 -27.53 -2.93 -8.34
CA ILE A 220 -27.36 -1.50 -8.11
C ILE A 220 -26.94 -0.84 -9.43
N PRO A 221 -27.58 0.26 -9.86
CA PRO A 221 -27.16 1.01 -11.04
C PRO A 221 -25.93 1.84 -10.77
N LEU A 222 -25.16 2.18 -11.80
CA LEU A 222 -24.17 3.23 -11.71
C LEU A 222 -24.90 4.57 -11.53
N LEU A 223 -24.49 5.32 -10.51
CA LEU A 223 -25.05 6.61 -10.14
C LEU A 223 -24.05 7.72 -10.43
N ASP A 224 -24.53 8.85 -10.92
CA ASP A 224 -23.70 10.03 -11.20
C ASP A 224 -23.21 10.68 -9.89
N PHE A 225 -24.02 10.65 -8.84
CA PHE A 225 -23.64 11.12 -7.50
C PHE A 225 -24.49 10.45 -6.42
N ILE A 226 -23.98 10.46 -5.20
CA ILE A 226 -24.66 10.03 -3.98
C ILE A 226 -24.56 11.19 -2.99
N PHE A 227 -25.70 11.61 -2.47
CA PHE A 227 -25.75 12.61 -1.43
C PHE A 227 -26.45 12.01 -0.21
N PHE A 228 -25.74 11.92 0.91
CA PHE A 228 -26.25 11.37 2.16
C PHE A 228 -26.23 12.45 3.23
N VAL A 229 -27.40 12.77 3.76
CA VAL A 229 -27.56 13.68 4.89
C VAL A 229 -28.07 12.88 6.07
N SER A 230 -27.36 12.92 7.16
CA SER A 230 -27.76 12.34 8.43
C SER A 230 -27.46 13.36 9.53
N ASP A 231 -28.47 13.84 10.20
CA ASP A 231 -28.33 14.69 11.41
C ASP A 231 -28.00 13.86 12.65
N ASP A 232 -27.60 12.60 12.44
CA ASP A 232 -27.46 11.63 13.52
C ASP A 232 -26.17 11.82 14.33
N MET A 233 -26.28 12.53 15.42
CA MET A 233 -25.46 12.27 16.61
C MET A 233 -26.02 11.05 17.37
N GLN A 234 -26.31 9.93 16.65
CA GLN A 234 -26.75 8.71 17.32
C GLN A 234 -25.55 8.01 17.91
N ASP A 235 -25.45 8.00 19.22
CA ASP A 235 -24.58 7.09 19.93
C ASP A 235 -25.18 5.67 19.86
N ILE A 236 -24.77 4.88 18.85
CA ILE A 236 -25.19 3.50 18.65
C ILE A 236 -24.93 2.68 19.93
N SER A 237 -23.95 3.10 20.74
CA SER A 237 -23.60 2.46 21.99
C SER A 237 -24.68 2.61 23.06
N LYS A 238 -25.45 3.70 23.03
CA LYS A 238 -26.50 4.00 23.99
C LYS A 238 -27.91 3.65 23.52
N GLY A 239 -28.11 3.36 22.24
CA GLY A 239 -29.38 3.01 21.66
C GLY A 239 -30.41 4.18 21.68
N LEU A 240 -29.92 5.43 21.75
CA LEU A 240 -30.79 6.63 21.78
C LEU A 240 -30.99 7.17 20.36
N SER A 241 -32.19 7.61 20.06
CA SER A 241 -32.54 8.35 18.85
C SER A 241 -32.42 9.86 19.08
N THR A 242 -32.18 10.63 18.02
CA THR A 242 -32.13 12.10 18.06
C THR A 242 -33.40 12.75 18.63
N PHE A 243 -34.50 12.02 18.67
CA PHE A 243 -35.82 12.46 19.16
C PHE A 243 -36.35 11.60 20.32
N GLY A 244 -35.50 10.86 21.01
CA GLY A 244 -35.88 10.00 22.13
C GLY A 244 -35.20 10.39 23.43
#